data_76043fa9ce3f69e98e450e3b4f9f4349
#
_entry.id   76043fa9ce3f69e98e450e3b4f9f4349
#
_cell.length_a   1.000
_cell.length_b   1.000
_cell.length_c   1.000
_cell.angle_alpha   90.00
_cell.angle_beta   90.00
_cell.angle_gamma   90.00
#
_symmetry.space_group_name_H-M   'P 1'
#
loop_
_entity.id
_entity.type
_entity.pdbx_description
1 polymer ?
#
loop_
_entity_poly.entity_id
_entity_poly.type
_entity_poly.pdbx_seq_one_letter_code
_entity_poly.pdbx_strand_id
1 'polypeptide(L)'
;MRMYFKQRLFSWFDSYDIYDEQGKVIYEVKGQLSWGHCLKIFDAYGSEVGTVEERGLTFLPKFNVYLGDRYLGCISKEFSFFMPKYDIDYNGWHIEGDFLEWDYQITDGNGGTVAVITKELFHMTDQYVIDVPDQSNALIALMFVLAIDAEKCSRNNN
;
A
#
# COMPACT_ATOMS: atom_id res chain seq x y z
N MET A 1 -9.42 4.69 12.48
CA MET A 1 -7.97 4.97 12.50
C MET A 1 -7.58 5.56 11.17
N ARG A 2 -6.88 6.66 11.17
CA ARG A 2 -6.32 7.26 9.97
C ARG A 2 -4.80 7.15 10.00
N MET A 3 -4.25 6.78 8.84
CA MET A 3 -2.81 6.73 8.62
C MET A 3 -2.45 7.71 7.52
N TYR A 4 -1.32 8.35 7.66
CA TYR A 4 -0.83 9.39 6.76
C TYR A 4 0.56 9.07 6.26
N PHE A 5 0.81 9.26 4.96
CA PHE A 5 2.16 9.22 4.41
C PHE A 5 2.31 10.19 3.24
N LYS A 6 3.53 10.66 3.03
CA LYS A 6 3.85 11.58 1.93
C LYS A 6 4.16 10.80 0.66
N GLN A 7 3.73 11.32 -0.48
CA GLN A 7 4.07 10.74 -1.77
C GLN A 7 5.58 10.68 -1.94
N ARG A 8 6.08 9.51 -2.35
CA ARG A 8 7.48 9.35 -2.74
C ARG A 8 7.68 9.89 -4.14
N LEU A 9 8.63 10.82 -4.28
CA LEU A 9 8.93 11.41 -5.57
C LEU A 9 10.06 10.70 -6.31
N PHE A 10 11.00 10.01 -5.64
CA PHE A 10 12.26 9.66 -6.30
C PHE A 10 12.96 8.35 -5.95
N SER A 11 12.63 7.60 -4.90
CA SER A 11 13.45 6.44 -4.57
C SER A 11 12.71 5.27 -3.92
N TRP A 12 13.04 4.06 -4.39
CA TRP A 12 12.61 2.77 -3.82
C TRP A 12 13.30 2.42 -2.52
N PHE A 13 14.48 2.98 -2.31
CA PHE A 13 15.37 2.60 -1.22
C PHE A 13 15.26 3.50 -0.01
N ASP A 14 14.52 4.60 -0.15
CA ASP A 14 14.33 5.52 0.96
C ASP A 14 13.36 4.94 1.98
N SER A 15 13.75 5.02 3.25
CA SER A 15 12.80 4.77 4.34
C SER A 15 11.85 5.96 4.46
N TYR A 16 10.60 5.69 4.84
CA TYR A 16 9.61 6.71 5.11
C TYR A 16 8.67 6.27 6.21
N ASP A 17 8.08 7.25 6.86
CA ASP A 17 7.25 7.05 8.03
C ASP A 17 5.76 7.09 7.69
N ILE A 18 5.01 6.28 8.39
CA ILE A 18 3.55 6.32 8.43
C ILE A 18 3.13 6.92 9.77
N TYR A 19 2.31 7.95 9.72
CA TYR A 19 1.88 8.71 10.89
C TYR A 19 0.43 8.44 11.24
N ASP A 20 0.08 8.60 12.51
CA ASP A 20 -1.30 8.67 12.99
C ASP A 20 -1.87 10.10 12.92
N GLU A 21 -3.11 10.28 13.37
CA GLU A 21 -3.82 11.56 13.42
C GLU A 21 -3.15 12.61 14.32
N GLN A 22 -2.32 12.17 15.26
CA GLN A 22 -1.57 13.04 16.17
C GLN A 22 -0.17 13.38 15.63
N GLY A 23 0.17 12.89 14.42
CA GLY A 23 1.48 13.07 13.82
C GLY A 23 2.57 12.18 14.42
N LYS A 24 2.19 11.15 15.17
CA LYS A 24 3.11 10.17 15.73
C LYS A 24 3.42 9.09 14.69
N VAL A 25 4.70 8.74 14.54
CA VAL A 25 5.12 7.62 13.70
C VAL A 25 4.59 6.30 14.30
N ILE A 26 3.83 5.55 13.52
CA ILE A 26 3.29 4.25 13.89
C ILE A 26 3.94 3.10 13.12
N TYR A 27 4.40 3.36 11.90
CA TYR A 27 5.20 2.41 11.11
C TYR A 27 6.32 3.13 10.38
N GLU A 28 7.44 2.44 10.21
CA GLU A 28 8.52 2.81 9.29
C GLU A 28 8.58 1.80 8.15
N VAL A 29 8.63 2.27 6.91
CA VAL A 29 8.71 1.43 5.72
C VAL A 29 10.09 1.56 5.10
N LYS A 30 10.77 0.42 4.87
CA LYS A 30 12.11 0.37 4.26
C LYS A 30 12.08 -0.44 2.98
N GLY A 31 12.55 0.16 1.89
CA GLY A 31 12.80 -0.53 0.64
C GLY A 31 14.08 -1.36 0.71
N GLN A 32 14.05 -2.56 0.15
CA GLN A 32 15.20 -3.45 0.07
C GLN A 32 15.46 -3.88 -1.38
N LEU A 33 16.74 -4.10 -1.69
CA LEU A 33 17.14 -4.74 -2.94
C LEU A 33 16.74 -6.22 -2.92
N SER A 34 15.93 -6.60 -3.90
CA SER A 34 15.48 -7.96 -4.15
C SER A 34 15.42 -8.19 -5.67
N TRP A 35 15.05 -9.38 -6.12
CA TRP A 35 14.76 -9.67 -7.52
C TRP A 35 13.51 -8.92 -8.05
N GLY A 36 13.00 -7.98 -7.31
CA GLY A 36 11.90 -7.08 -7.53
C GLY A 36 11.82 -6.12 -6.37
N HIS A 37 10.72 -5.38 -6.26
CA HIS A 37 10.52 -4.45 -5.15
C HIS A 37 10.14 -5.20 -3.88
N CYS A 38 10.86 -4.93 -2.81
CA CYS A 38 10.57 -5.47 -1.48
C CYS A 38 10.51 -4.34 -0.47
N LEU A 39 9.38 -4.23 0.24
CA LEU A 39 9.16 -3.27 1.30
C LEU A 39 9.01 -4.01 2.62
N LYS A 40 9.80 -3.64 3.61
CA LYS A 40 9.70 -4.12 4.98
C LYS A 40 9.04 -3.06 5.85
N ILE A 41 8.08 -3.48 6.66
CA ILE A 41 7.32 -2.60 7.54
C ILE A 41 7.69 -2.92 8.98
N PHE A 42 8.11 -1.88 9.71
CA PHE A 42 8.48 -1.97 11.11
C PHE A 42 7.49 -1.17 11.95
N ASP A 43 7.16 -1.68 13.13
CA ASP A 43 6.35 -0.95 14.10
C ASP A 43 7.16 0.14 14.81
N ALA A 44 6.49 0.90 15.69
CA ALA A 44 7.13 1.98 16.46
C ALA A 44 8.22 1.48 17.44
N TYR A 45 8.32 0.19 17.66
CA TYR A 45 9.36 -0.44 18.51
C TYR A 45 10.52 -1.01 17.69
N GLY A 46 10.46 -0.88 16.36
CA GLY A 46 11.49 -1.41 15.46
C GLY A 46 11.35 -2.90 15.13
N SER A 47 10.21 -3.52 15.47
CA SER A 47 9.93 -4.91 15.12
C SER A 47 9.38 -4.99 13.70
N GLU A 48 9.91 -5.91 12.86
CA GLU A 48 9.36 -6.19 11.54
C GLU A 48 7.98 -6.85 11.67
N VAL A 49 6.95 -6.19 11.16
CA VAL A 49 5.56 -6.64 11.28
C VAL A 49 4.95 -7.06 9.96
N GLY A 50 5.49 -6.60 8.83
CA GLY A 50 4.94 -6.92 7.52
C GLY A 50 5.95 -6.81 6.40
N THR A 51 5.65 -7.48 5.28
CA THR A 51 6.44 -7.44 4.05
C THR A 51 5.52 -7.35 2.85
N VAL A 52 5.87 -6.48 1.92
CA VAL A 52 5.28 -6.38 0.59
C VAL A 52 6.36 -6.70 -0.42
N GLU A 53 6.20 -7.77 -1.21
CA GLU A 53 7.22 -8.26 -2.12
C GLU A 53 6.66 -8.44 -3.53
N GLU A 54 7.28 -7.79 -4.51
CA GLU A 54 6.95 -7.98 -5.90
C GLU A 54 7.39 -9.37 -6.38
N ARG A 55 6.46 -10.09 -7.03
CA ARG A 55 6.80 -11.35 -7.68
C ARG A 55 7.54 -11.08 -8.99
N GLY A 56 8.74 -11.63 -9.09
CA GLY A 56 9.50 -11.59 -10.34
C GLY A 56 8.85 -12.41 -11.45
N LEU A 57 9.16 -12.05 -12.69
CA LEU A 57 8.78 -12.78 -13.91
C LEU A 57 7.27 -12.93 -14.15
N THR A 58 6.47 -11.97 -13.69
CA THR A 58 5.04 -11.88 -14.04
C THR A 58 4.84 -10.91 -15.19
N PHE A 59 3.87 -11.20 -16.07
CA PHE A 59 3.54 -10.32 -17.21
C PHE A 59 3.01 -8.96 -16.74
N LEU A 60 2.19 -8.96 -15.68
CA LEU A 60 1.70 -7.76 -15.00
C LEU A 60 2.22 -7.77 -13.57
N PRO A 61 2.46 -6.58 -12.98
CA PRO A 61 2.93 -6.47 -11.60
C PRO A 61 2.02 -7.21 -10.62
N LYS A 62 2.63 -7.98 -9.75
CA LYS A 62 1.97 -8.71 -8.67
C LYS A 62 2.80 -8.64 -7.41
N PHE A 63 2.16 -8.31 -6.30
CA PHE A 63 2.80 -8.17 -5.00
C PHE A 63 2.18 -9.12 -3.98
N ASN A 64 3.02 -9.90 -3.33
CA ASN A 64 2.65 -10.72 -2.19
C ASN A 64 2.73 -9.90 -0.90
N VAL A 65 1.83 -10.16 0.03
CA VAL A 65 1.83 -9.54 1.36
C VAL A 65 1.97 -10.60 2.45
N TYR A 66 2.78 -10.28 3.46
CA TYR A 66 3.11 -11.16 4.57
C TYR A 66 2.96 -10.43 5.91
N LEU A 67 2.44 -11.12 6.92
CA LEU A 67 2.54 -10.72 8.33
C LEU A 67 3.62 -11.58 8.98
N GLY A 68 4.73 -10.98 9.40
CA GLY A 68 5.92 -11.72 9.75
C GLY A 68 6.30 -12.66 8.59
N ASP A 69 6.43 -13.94 8.85
CA ASP A 69 6.76 -14.97 7.85
C ASP A 69 5.51 -15.60 7.18
N ARG A 70 4.30 -15.21 7.62
CA ARG A 70 3.06 -15.79 7.12
C ARG A 70 2.56 -15.07 5.87
N TYR A 71 2.51 -15.81 4.75
CA TYR A 71 1.83 -15.33 3.54
C TYR A 71 0.33 -15.11 3.80
N LEU A 72 -0.17 -13.94 3.43
CA LEU A 72 -1.59 -13.61 3.57
C LEU A 72 -2.36 -13.68 2.26
N GLY A 73 -1.78 -13.12 1.22
CA GLY A 73 -2.42 -12.97 -0.07
C GLY A 73 -1.60 -12.09 -1.00
N CYS A 74 -2.24 -11.61 -2.05
CA CYS A 74 -1.56 -10.77 -3.03
C CYS A 74 -2.47 -9.71 -3.63
N ILE A 75 -1.86 -8.71 -4.24
CA ILE A 75 -2.51 -7.75 -5.13
C ILE A 75 -1.86 -7.85 -6.50
N SER A 76 -2.69 -7.90 -7.55
CA SER A 76 -2.26 -8.00 -8.94
C SER A 76 -2.80 -6.82 -9.73
N LYS A 77 -1.97 -6.25 -10.59
CA LYS A 77 -2.45 -5.31 -11.60
C LYS A 77 -3.18 -6.10 -12.69
N GLU A 78 -4.36 -5.64 -13.07
CA GLU A 78 -5.12 -6.21 -14.18
C GLU A 78 -4.80 -5.52 -15.49
N PHE A 79 -5.00 -6.24 -16.60
CA PHE A 79 -4.93 -5.63 -17.93
C PHE A 79 -6.08 -4.64 -18.11
N SER A 80 -5.76 -3.40 -18.46
CA SER A 80 -6.74 -2.34 -18.72
C SER A 80 -6.20 -1.36 -19.76
N PHE A 81 -7.08 -0.89 -20.66
CA PHE A 81 -6.70 0.04 -21.73
C PHE A 81 -6.65 1.51 -21.27
N PHE A 82 -7.47 1.92 -20.31
CA PHE A 82 -7.65 3.34 -19.98
C PHE A 82 -7.23 3.68 -18.54
N MET A 83 -7.73 2.93 -17.56
CA MET A 83 -7.49 3.20 -16.14
C MET A 83 -6.84 1.99 -15.49
N PRO A 84 -5.85 2.20 -14.61
CA PRO A 84 -5.28 1.11 -13.84
C PRO A 84 -6.37 0.37 -13.04
N LYS A 85 -6.29 -0.95 -13.01
CA LYS A 85 -7.14 -1.80 -12.20
C LYS A 85 -6.29 -2.80 -11.43
N TYR A 86 -6.75 -3.13 -10.24
CA TYR A 86 -6.10 -4.08 -9.36
C TYR A 86 -7.10 -5.08 -8.83
N ASP A 87 -6.63 -6.28 -8.53
CA ASP A 87 -7.37 -7.34 -7.86
C ASP A 87 -6.63 -7.77 -6.59
N ILE A 88 -7.37 -7.89 -5.48
CA ILE A 88 -6.86 -8.38 -4.20
C ILE A 88 -7.31 -9.82 -4.00
N ASP A 89 -6.36 -10.74 -3.80
CA ASP A 89 -6.61 -12.11 -3.35
C ASP A 89 -6.27 -12.23 -1.86
N TYR A 90 -7.20 -11.78 -1.04
CA TYR A 90 -7.15 -11.85 0.41
C TYR A 90 -8.55 -11.69 0.99
N ASN A 91 -9.01 -12.67 1.77
CA ASN A 91 -10.22 -12.62 2.62
C ASN A 91 -11.50 -12.07 1.94
N GLY A 92 -11.64 -12.27 0.64
CA GLY A 92 -12.77 -11.74 -0.13
C GLY A 92 -12.78 -10.22 -0.30
N TRP A 93 -11.66 -9.54 -0.06
CA TRP A 93 -11.56 -8.10 -0.24
C TRP A 93 -11.55 -7.73 -1.72
N HIS A 94 -12.18 -6.59 -2.02
CA HIS A 94 -12.22 -5.98 -3.33
C HIS A 94 -11.63 -4.57 -3.27
N ILE A 95 -11.05 -4.11 -4.35
CA ILE A 95 -10.49 -2.77 -4.47
C ILE A 95 -11.00 -2.10 -5.74
N GLU A 96 -11.46 -0.87 -5.63
CA GLU A 96 -12.00 -0.10 -6.75
C GLU A 96 -11.83 1.40 -6.56
N GLY A 97 -11.80 2.15 -7.65
CA GLY A 97 -11.72 3.60 -7.66
C GLY A 97 -10.76 4.16 -8.70
N ASP A 98 -10.39 5.42 -8.52
CA ASP A 98 -9.41 6.12 -9.35
C ASP A 98 -8.01 6.04 -8.73
N PHE A 99 -7.24 5.05 -9.18
CA PHE A 99 -5.88 4.83 -8.67
C PHE A 99 -4.88 5.90 -9.14
N LEU A 100 -5.17 6.61 -10.22
CA LEU A 100 -4.31 7.71 -10.68
C LEU A 100 -4.41 8.91 -9.77
N GLU A 101 -5.61 9.21 -9.30
CA GLU A 101 -5.88 10.34 -8.44
C GLU A 101 -5.85 10.01 -6.94
N TRP A 102 -5.54 8.76 -6.58
CA TRP A 102 -5.57 8.31 -5.18
C TRP A 102 -6.95 8.51 -4.52
N ASP A 103 -7.97 8.10 -5.22
CA ASP A 103 -9.36 8.13 -4.75
C ASP A 103 -9.97 6.74 -4.96
N TYR A 104 -9.70 5.84 -4.03
CA TYR A 104 -10.14 4.46 -4.12
C TYR A 104 -10.46 3.87 -2.74
N GLN A 105 -11.14 2.74 -2.75
CA GLN A 105 -11.56 2.05 -1.53
C GLN A 105 -11.29 0.55 -1.59
N ILE A 106 -11.15 -0.02 -0.41
CA ILE A 106 -11.14 -1.47 -0.20
C ILE A 106 -12.41 -1.83 0.54
N THR A 107 -13.13 -2.84 0.04
CA THR A 107 -14.33 -3.39 0.66
C THR A 107 -14.14 -4.87 0.98
N ASP A 108 -14.88 -5.39 1.96
CA ASP A 108 -14.92 -6.82 2.25
C ASP A 108 -15.91 -7.55 1.33
N GLY A 109 -15.98 -8.88 1.45
CA GLY A 109 -16.87 -9.72 0.65
C GLY A 109 -18.36 -9.47 0.83
N ASN A 110 -18.76 -8.73 1.85
CA ASN A 110 -20.15 -8.32 2.14
C ASN A 110 -20.44 -6.87 1.71
N GLY A 111 -19.46 -6.18 1.13
CA GLY A 111 -19.56 -4.78 0.73
C GLY A 111 -19.31 -3.79 1.87
N GLY A 112 -18.84 -4.25 3.02
CA GLY A 112 -18.42 -3.37 4.12
C GLY A 112 -17.11 -2.65 3.79
N THR A 113 -16.99 -1.38 4.21
CA THR A 113 -15.76 -0.60 3.98
C THR A 113 -14.63 -1.09 4.88
N VAL A 114 -13.53 -1.52 4.27
CA VAL A 114 -12.28 -1.88 4.96
C VAL A 114 -11.35 -0.68 5.05
N ALA A 115 -11.17 0.05 3.96
CA ALA A 115 -10.35 1.26 3.92
C ALA A 115 -10.80 2.20 2.82
N VAL A 116 -10.65 3.50 3.07
CA VAL A 116 -10.81 4.56 2.07
C VAL A 116 -9.49 5.30 1.94
N ILE A 117 -9.01 5.43 0.70
CA ILE A 117 -7.75 6.08 0.39
C ILE A 117 -8.05 7.36 -0.37
N THR A 118 -7.52 8.47 0.15
CA THR A 118 -7.68 9.80 -0.45
C THR A 118 -6.36 10.55 -0.48
N LYS A 119 -6.28 11.54 -1.35
CA LYS A 119 -5.15 12.46 -1.44
C LYS A 119 -5.56 13.80 -0.86
N GLU A 120 -4.76 14.29 0.05
CA GLU A 120 -4.92 15.65 0.61
C GLU A 120 -3.74 16.54 0.24
N LEU A 121 -4.04 17.77 -0.18
CA LEU A 121 -3.02 18.78 -0.39
C LEU A 121 -2.67 19.42 0.95
N PHE A 122 -1.44 19.22 1.40
CA PHE A 122 -0.96 19.80 2.64
C PHE A 122 0.33 20.59 2.42
N HIS A 123 0.27 21.92 2.54
CA HIS A 123 1.43 22.83 2.47
C HIS A 123 2.43 22.55 1.34
N MET A 124 1.97 22.44 0.09
CA MET A 124 2.80 22.19 -1.10
C MET A 124 3.31 20.74 -1.28
N THR A 125 2.94 19.80 -0.41
CA THR A 125 3.22 18.38 -0.60
C THR A 125 1.93 17.58 -0.58
N ASP A 126 1.80 16.64 -1.50
CA ASP A 126 0.70 15.69 -1.49
C ASP A 126 0.87 14.71 -0.33
N GLN A 127 -0.19 14.56 0.44
CA GLN A 127 -0.26 13.62 1.54
C GLN A 127 -1.38 12.61 1.26
N TYR A 128 -1.08 11.34 1.44
CA TYR A 128 -2.09 10.28 1.33
C TYR A 128 -2.66 9.96 2.68
N VAL A 129 -3.97 9.75 2.70
CA VAL A 129 -4.73 9.36 3.89
C VAL A 129 -5.35 8.00 3.65
N ILE A 130 -5.12 7.09 4.57
CA ILE A 130 -5.75 5.77 4.60
C ILE A 130 -6.66 5.75 5.84
N ASP A 131 -7.97 5.83 5.62
CA ASP A 131 -8.97 5.77 6.68
C ASP A 131 -9.49 4.34 6.83
N VAL A 132 -9.24 3.72 7.98
CA VAL A 132 -9.59 2.32 8.27
C VAL A 132 -10.54 2.28 9.45
N PRO A 133 -11.84 1.98 9.24
CA PRO A 133 -12.83 1.93 10.33
C PRO A 133 -12.50 0.90 11.41
N ASP A 134 -12.07 -0.30 11.01
CA ASP A 134 -11.62 -1.35 11.93
C ASP A 134 -10.10 -1.40 11.99
N GLN A 135 -9.54 -0.92 13.11
CA GLN A 135 -8.09 -0.86 13.33
C GLN A 135 -7.37 -2.21 13.15
N SER A 136 -8.06 -3.33 13.35
CA SER A 136 -7.46 -4.66 13.15
C SER A 136 -7.06 -4.92 11.70
N ASN A 137 -7.66 -4.21 10.74
CA ASN A 137 -7.35 -4.28 9.32
C ASN A 137 -6.27 -3.29 8.87
N ALA A 138 -5.82 -2.39 9.75
CA ALA A 138 -4.99 -1.24 9.36
C ALA A 138 -3.67 -1.64 8.68
N LEU A 139 -2.91 -2.58 9.27
CA LEU A 139 -1.63 -3.01 8.71
C LEU A 139 -1.81 -3.71 7.34
N ILE A 140 -2.81 -4.56 7.21
CA ILE A 140 -3.05 -5.30 5.95
C ILE A 140 -3.52 -4.34 4.85
N ALA A 141 -4.44 -3.41 5.16
CA ALA A 141 -4.86 -2.38 4.23
C ALA A 141 -3.66 -1.50 3.80
N LEU A 142 -2.82 -1.09 4.75
CA LEU A 142 -1.59 -0.36 4.46
C LEU A 142 -0.70 -1.11 3.48
N MET A 143 -0.48 -2.41 3.66
CA MET A 143 0.37 -3.22 2.77
C MET A 143 -0.14 -3.22 1.32
N PHE A 144 -1.45 -3.33 1.09
CA PHE A 144 -2.01 -3.25 -0.26
C PHE A 144 -1.86 -1.85 -0.87
N VAL A 145 -2.05 -0.79 -0.09
CA VAL A 145 -1.82 0.60 -0.54
C VAL A 145 -0.36 0.82 -0.92
N LEU A 146 0.57 0.31 -0.11
CA LEU A 146 2.01 0.38 -0.38
C LEU A 146 2.41 -0.37 -1.66
N ALA A 147 1.77 -1.49 -1.95
CA ALA A 147 1.99 -2.22 -3.21
C ALA A 147 1.58 -1.40 -4.44
N ILE A 148 0.45 -0.68 -4.37
CA ILE A 148 0.00 0.22 -5.44
C ILE A 148 0.96 1.41 -5.59
N ASP A 149 1.39 2.02 -4.48
CA ASP A 149 2.37 3.11 -4.49
C ASP A 149 3.69 2.65 -5.13
N ALA A 150 4.11 1.45 -4.78
CA ALA A 150 5.27 0.80 -5.32
C ALA A 150 5.19 0.63 -6.83
N GLU A 151 4.11 0.13 -7.37
CA GLU A 151 3.89 -0.07 -8.79
C GLU A 151 3.84 1.27 -9.55
N LYS A 152 3.20 2.29 -8.97
CA LYS A 152 3.16 3.64 -9.55
C LYS A 152 4.56 4.27 -9.63
N CYS A 153 5.37 4.15 -8.58
CA CYS A 153 6.74 4.65 -8.58
C CYS A 153 7.60 3.99 -9.66
N SER A 154 7.45 2.68 -9.89
CA SER A 154 8.17 1.96 -10.95
C SER A 154 7.85 2.49 -12.34
N ARG A 155 6.60 2.80 -12.62
CA ARG A 155 6.18 3.31 -13.93
C ARG A 155 6.73 4.71 -14.23
N ASN A 156 6.88 5.54 -13.23
CA ASN A 156 7.37 6.91 -13.39
C ASN A 156 8.89 6.99 -13.57
N ASN A 157 9.60 5.90 -13.29
CA ASN A 157 11.06 5.80 -13.45
C ASN A 157 11.48 5.09 -14.76
N ASN A 158 10.54 4.67 -15.57
CA ASN A 158 10.73 4.13 -16.92
C ASN A 158 10.25 5.16 -17.96
#